data_b8ebdc1ea033d33705d33d3f244859f0
#
_entry.id   b8ebdc1ea033d33705d33d3f244859f0
#
_cell.length_a   1.000
_cell.length_b   1.000
_cell.length_c   1.000
_cell.angle_alpha   90.00
_cell.angle_beta   90.00
_cell.angle_gamma   90.00
#
_symmetry.space_group_name_H-M   'P 1'
#
loop_
_entity.id
_entity.type
_entity.pdbx_description
1 polymer ?
#
loop_
_entity_poly.entity_id
_entity_poly.type
_entity_poly.pdbx_seq_one_letter_code
_entity_poly.pdbx_strand_id
1 'polypeptide(L)'
;MKRAQFLGTILLIFSLLAACTPSSQPTTAPTNPPVELPTTAPQATPTQQVDVLSLLRSATVQIEAQGSFVDPELGSLYNVAGRGTGFVIDPSGIAVTNNHVVTGAALLKVFVAGETRPRNAKILGVSECWDLAVIDIEGEDFPFLSFYEGEINPGLEVYAAGFPLGDPEYTLTKGIVSKANADGESFWASVPAVIEHDARIRGGNSGGPLVNMQGQVVGVNYAGNDRFDQNFAIRGKDAQKVIEILRSGQDYESIGINGQAVVSEDGSLSGIWVASVKSGSPAGKAGLQGGDIITLMEGLVLATDGQMTDYCNILRTRNSSDVLAIEVLRFSTQEVLAGELNGKTMETKFSFAQELGQDVSGGSGQTYGDYVLVQDDYGAIQIAIPSTWTQVDGSPWVSDGEIIGAAITAAANLDRFNNAFDEPGVFFGVSDEVAKLAGYIQLLDYYK
;
A
#
# COMPACT_ATOMS: atom_id res chain seq x y z
N MET A 1 33.82 -24.67 18.49
CA MET A 1 35.31 -24.93 18.44
C MET A 1 35.77 -24.68 17.00
N LYS A 2 36.89 -23.99 16.87
CA LYS A 2 37.72 -23.65 15.69
C LYS A 2 37.34 -22.36 14.95
N ARG A 3 38.00 -21.29 15.45
CA ARG A 3 38.30 -20.06 14.68
C ARG A 3 39.40 -20.37 13.66
N ALA A 4 39.27 -19.85 12.45
CA ALA A 4 40.39 -19.73 11.52
C ALA A 4 40.59 -18.24 11.18
N GLN A 5 41.75 -17.72 11.63
CA GLN A 5 42.26 -16.40 11.26
C GLN A 5 42.99 -16.53 9.90
N PHE A 6 42.75 -15.60 8.97
CA PHE A 6 43.61 -15.40 7.81
C PHE A 6 44.23 -14.00 7.89
N LEU A 7 45.58 -13.99 8.10
CA LEU A 7 46.43 -12.84 7.87
C LEU A 7 46.68 -12.70 6.38
N GLY A 8 46.41 -11.53 5.80
CA GLY A 8 46.76 -11.16 4.46
C GLY A 8 47.77 -10.04 4.42
N THR A 9 48.90 -10.30 3.80
CA THR A 9 50.13 -9.56 3.69
C THR A 9 49.99 -8.28 2.86
N ILE A 10 50.43 -7.15 3.42
CA ILE A 10 50.56 -5.85 2.70
C ILE A 10 51.90 -5.86 1.91
N LEU A 11 51.83 -5.66 0.61
CA LEU A 11 52.99 -5.46 -0.27
C LEU A 11 53.09 -3.95 -0.61
N LEU A 12 54.11 -3.28 -0.04
CA LEU A 12 54.49 -1.91 -0.41
C LEU A 12 55.40 -1.96 -1.66
N ILE A 13 54.98 -1.26 -2.71
CA ILE A 13 55.85 -1.02 -3.88
C ILE A 13 56.24 0.46 -3.89
N PHE A 14 57.54 0.72 -3.63
CA PHE A 14 58.18 2.01 -3.82
C PHE A 14 58.56 2.17 -5.30
N SER A 15 58.12 3.25 -5.93
CA SER A 15 58.59 3.62 -7.30
C SER A 15 59.41 4.90 -7.18
N LEU A 16 60.66 4.79 -7.66
CA LEU A 16 61.66 5.87 -7.74
C LEU A 16 61.25 6.95 -8.74
N LEU A 17 61.35 8.20 -8.34
CA LEU A 17 61.35 9.37 -9.19
C LEU A 17 62.75 9.58 -9.79
N ALA A 18 62.85 9.56 -11.15
CA ALA A 18 64.00 10.05 -11.87
C ALA A 18 63.66 11.41 -12.48
N ALA A 19 64.34 12.46 -12.05
CA ALA A 19 64.25 13.80 -12.59
C ALA A 19 65.18 13.92 -13.81
N CYS A 20 64.62 14.33 -14.97
CA CYS A 20 65.39 14.82 -16.11
C CYS A 20 65.02 16.27 -16.40
N THR A 21 65.97 17.17 -16.25
CA THR A 21 65.88 18.58 -16.67
C THR A 21 66.16 18.72 -18.16
N PRO A 22 65.38 19.45 -18.95
CA PRO A 22 65.79 19.85 -20.31
C PRO A 22 66.38 21.24 -20.35
N SER A 23 67.48 21.35 -21.09
CA SER A 23 68.21 22.57 -21.44
C SER A 23 67.40 23.44 -22.41
N SER A 24 67.36 24.74 -22.13
CA SER A 24 66.75 25.78 -22.97
C SER A 24 67.65 26.25 -24.11
N GLN A 25 67.14 26.20 -25.33
CA GLN A 25 67.66 27.05 -26.42
C GLN A 25 66.47 27.84 -27.03
N PRO A 26 66.65 29.15 -27.33
CA PRO A 26 65.60 29.96 -27.89
C PRO A 26 65.52 29.79 -29.42
N THR A 27 64.31 29.42 -29.89
CA THR A 27 64.01 29.42 -31.32
C THR A 27 62.95 30.53 -31.56
N THR A 28 63.29 31.42 -32.48
CA THR A 28 62.44 32.55 -32.93
C THR A 28 61.19 32.03 -33.65
N ALA A 29 60.01 32.48 -33.19
CA ALA A 29 58.73 32.13 -33.78
C ALA A 29 58.43 32.97 -35.03
N PRO A 30 57.80 32.41 -36.07
CA PRO A 30 57.13 33.23 -37.11
C PRO A 30 55.77 33.70 -36.60
N THR A 31 55.52 34.99 -36.81
CA THR A 31 54.26 35.67 -36.54
C THR A 31 53.18 35.19 -37.53
N ASN A 32 52.18 34.43 -37.06
CA ASN A 32 50.96 34.19 -37.80
C ASN A 32 49.91 35.30 -37.47
N PRO A 33 49.07 35.69 -38.45
CA PRO A 33 48.03 36.70 -38.24
C PRO A 33 46.94 36.16 -37.26
N PRO A 34 46.16 37.04 -36.62
CA PRO A 34 45.16 36.66 -35.62
C PRO A 34 44.11 35.75 -36.25
N VAL A 35 43.95 34.54 -35.68
CA VAL A 35 42.80 33.69 -35.96
C VAL A 35 41.60 34.27 -35.21
N GLU A 36 40.58 34.74 -35.94
CA GLU A 36 39.28 35.06 -35.39
C GLU A 36 38.71 33.80 -34.74
N LEU A 37 38.50 33.84 -33.42
CA LEU A 37 37.72 32.79 -32.72
C LEU A 37 36.31 32.75 -33.29
N PRO A 38 35.77 31.55 -33.58
CA PRO A 38 34.38 31.40 -33.96
C PRO A 38 33.48 31.92 -32.81
N THR A 39 32.58 32.77 -33.17
CA THR A 39 31.51 33.33 -32.31
C THR A 39 30.81 32.15 -31.58
N THR A 40 30.83 32.20 -30.25
CA THR A 40 30.14 31.28 -29.37
C THR A 40 28.70 31.08 -29.81
N ALA A 41 28.29 29.84 -30.02
CA ALA A 41 26.89 29.49 -30.20
C ALA A 41 26.06 30.06 -29.02
N PRO A 42 24.81 30.43 -29.23
CA PRO A 42 23.98 31.00 -28.15
C PRO A 42 23.87 29.95 -27.03
N GLN A 43 24.40 30.31 -25.88
CA GLN A 43 24.19 29.53 -24.66
C GLN A 43 22.68 29.51 -24.37
N ALA A 44 22.06 28.34 -24.32
CA ALA A 44 20.68 28.20 -23.94
C ALA A 44 20.45 28.90 -22.59
N THR A 45 19.50 29.78 -22.56
CA THR A 45 19.26 30.74 -21.48
C THR A 45 18.80 30.00 -20.22
N PRO A 46 19.40 30.22 -19.05
CA PRO A 46 19.00 29.57 -17.77
C PRO A 46 17.54 29.84 -17.36
N THR A 47 16.92 30.86 -17.96
CA THR A 47 15.56 31.31 -17.66
C THR A 47 14.49 30.26 -17.97
N GLN A 48 14.67 29.41 -18.99
CA GLN A 48 13.67 28.43 -19.39
C GLN A 48 13.62 27.26 -18.42
N GLN A 49 14.74 26.85 -17.84
CA GLN A 49 14.81 25.73 -16.88
C GLN A 49 14.26 26.12 -15.50
N VAL A 50 14.40 27.38 -15.11
CA VAL A 50 13.79 27.90 -13.87
C VAL A 50 12.28 27.96 -13.97
N ASP A 51 11.74 28.29 -15.14
CA ASP A 51 10.30 28.32 -15.42
C ASP A 51 9.68 26.91 -15.34
N VAL A 52 10.33 25.91 -15.92
CA VAL A 52 9.84 24.52 -15.92
C VAL A 52 9.77 23.93 -14.50
N LEU A 53 10.81 24.12 -13.68
CA LEU A 53 10.83 23.62 -12.31
C LEU A 53 9.82 24.35 -11.41
N SER A 54 9.62 25.63 -11.66
CA SER A 54 8.60 26.43 -10.98
C SER A 54 7.19 25.95 -11.32
N LEU A 55 6.93 25.71 -12.62
CA LEU A 55 5.66 25.15 -13.09
C LEU A 55 5.42 23.77 -12.48
N LEU A 56 6.41 22.89 -12.52
CA LEU A 56 6.32 21.53 -11.96
C LEU A 56 5.94 21.56 -10.48
N ARG A 57 6.62 22.42 -9.69
CA ARG A 57 6.28 22.60 -8.27
C ARG A 57 4.86 23.09 -8.07
N SER A 58 4.42 24.07 -8.88
CA SER A 58 3.10 24.69 -8.72
C SER A 58 1.96 23.79 -9.14
N ALA A 59 2.20 22.89 -10.10
CA ALA A 59 1.22 21.93 -10.58
C ALA A 59 1.22 20.60 -9.79
N THR A 60 2.22 20.36 -8.93
CA THR A 60 2.29 19.17 -8.06
C THR A 60 1.65 19.48 -6.71
N VAL A 61 0.73 18.64 -6.25
CA VAL A 61 -0.05 18.86 -5.04
C VAL A 61 0.14 17.71 -4.05
N GLN A 62 0.09 18.02 -2.74
CA GLN A 62 -0.01 16.99 -1.71
C GLN A 62 -1.47 16.68 -1.44
N ILE A 63 -1.81 15.42 -1.34
CA ILE A 63 -3.16 14.94 -1.04
C ILE A 63 -3.15 14.32 0.35
N GLU A 64 -4.10 14.75 1.18
CA GLU A 64 -4.42 14.13 2.47
C GLU A 64 -5.81 13.52 2.38
N ALA A 65 -5.86 12.18 2.44
CA ALA A 65 -7.07 11.37 2.41
C ALA A 65 -7.44 10.97 3.84
N GLN A 66 -8.48 11.58 4.40
CA GLN A 66 -8.96 11.27 5.75
C GLN A 66 -10.10 10.26 5.70
N GLY A 67 -10.03 9.23 6.55
CA GLY A 67 -11.05 8.18 6.58
C GLY A 67 -10.78 7.12 7.63
N SER A 68 -11.52 6.04 7.53
CA SER A 68 -11.26 4.81 8.28
C SER A 68 -10.86 3.72 7.28
N PHE A 69 -9.75 3.07 7.58
CA PHE A 69 -9.17 2.03 6.73
C PHE A 69 -8.92 0.79 7.58
N VAL A 70 -8.85 -0.37 6.94
CA VAL A 70 -8.47 -1.61 7.63
C VAL A 70 -7.19 -2.13 7.00
N ASP A 71 -6.11 -2.04 7.75
CA ASP A 71 -4.80 -2.52 7.34
C ASP A 71 -4.67 -4.02 7.69
N PRO A 72 -4.09 -4.86 6.84
CA PRO A 72 -3.99 -6.29 7.10
C PRO A 72 -3.07 -6.64 8.29
N GLU A 73 -2.10 -5.77 8.62
CA GLU A 73 -1.17 -5.99 9.73
C GLU A 73 -1.58 -5.23 11.01
N LEU A 74 -2.08 -4.00 10.84
CA LEU A 74 -2.43 -3.10 11.95
C LEU A 74 -3.91 -3.16 12.36
N GLY A 75 -4.77 -3.78 11.53
CA GLY A 75 -6.21 -3.83 11.77
C GLY A 75 -6.93 -2.54 11.45
N SER A 76 -8.01 -2.24 12.19
CA SER A 76 -8.86 -1.08 11.93
C SER A 76 -8.20 0.23 12.36
N LEU A 77 -8.02 1.13 11.42
CA LEU A 77 -7.47 2.47 11.59
C LEU A 77 -8.60 3.50 11.43
N TYR A 78 -9.03 4.11 12.54
CA TYR A 78 -10.14 5.07 12.55
C TYR A 78 -9.64 6.51 12.52
N ASN A 79 -10.29 7.35 11.71
CA ASN A 79 -10.01 8.78 11.63
C ASN A 79 -8.52 9.09 11.36
N VAL A 80 -7.90 8.28 10.53
CA VAL A 80 -6.51 8.47 10.10
C VAL A 80 -6.43 9.25 8.80
N ALA A 81 -5.27 9.83 8.53
CA ALA A 81 -4.98 10.51 7.29
C ALA A 81 -3.83 9.82 6.56
N GLY A 82 -4.13 9.23 5.42
CA GLY A 82 -3.12 8.83 4.43
C GLY A 82 -2.65 10.04 3.63
N ARG A 83 -1.39 10.04 3.20
CA ARG A 83 -0.83 11.11 2.37
C ARG A 83 -0.20 10.58 1.11
N GLY A 84 -0.44 11.29 0.02
CA GLY A 84 0.13 11.00 -1.29
C GLY A 84 0.35 12.29 -2.08
N THR A 85 0.72 12.11 -3.32
CA THR A 85 0.96 13.19 -4.27
C THR A 85 -0.04 13.11 -5.42
N GLY A 86 -0.34 14.24 -6.04
CA GLY A 86 -1.05 14.35 -7.30
C GLY A 86 -0.47 15.45 -8.14
N PHE A 87 -0.95 15.59 -9.35
CA PHE A 87 -0.60 16.71 -10.22
C PHE A 87 -1.79 17.12 -11.07
N VAL A 88 -1.88 18.42 -11.28
CA VAL A 88 -2.95 19.04 -12.06
C VAL A 88 -2.68 18.87 -13.56
N ILE A 89 -3.71 18.48 -14.33
CA ILE A 89 -3.65 18.27 -15.77
C ILE A 89 -4.54 19.24 -16.57
N ASP A 90 -5.32 20.06 -15.89
CA ASP A 90 -6.27 21.00 -16.50
C ASP A 90 -6.46 22.21 -15.59
N PRO A 91 -6.54 23.44 -16.13
CA PRO A 91 -6.66 24.65 -15.31
C PRO A 91 -7.92 24.72 -14.47
N SER A 92 -8.93 23.88 -14.74
CA SER A 92 -10.16 23.78 -13.93
C SER A 92 -9.97 23.04 -12.61
N GLY A 93 -8.76 22.50 -12.31
CA GLY A 93 -8.49 21.76 -11.08
C GLY A 93 -8.56 20.26 -11.21
N ILE A 94 -8.70 19.72 -12.44
CA ILE A 94 -8.63 18.28 -12.67
C ILE A 94 -7.20 17.80 -12.41
N ALA A 95 -7.05 16.85 -11.49
CA ALA A 95 -5.75 16.30 -11.11
C ALA A 95 -5.75 14.78 -11.11
N VAL A 96 -4.57 14.20 -11.35
CA VAL A 96 -4.29 12.77 -11.35
C VAL A 96 -3.57 12.38 -10.07
N THR A 97 -3.92 11.22 -9.54
CA THR A 97 -3.23 10.55 -8.42
C THR A 97 -3.41 9.04 -8.53
N ASN A 98 -2.97 8.28 -7.52
CA ASN A 98 -3.23 6.83 -7.45
C ASN A 98 -4.56 6.51 -6.76
N ASN A 99 -5.15 5.35 -7.14
CA ASN A 99 -6.34 4.80 -6.51
C ASN A 99 -6.13 4.55 -5.02
N HIS A 100 -5.02 3.89 -4.65
CA HIS A 100 -4.71 3.57 -3.26
C HIS A 100 -4.53 4.80 -2.36
N VAL A 101 -4.29 5.99 -2.94
CA VAL A 101 -4.19 7.25 -2.18
C VAL A 101 -5.56 7.77 -1.75
N VAL A 102 -6.60 7.63 -2.59
CA VAL A 102 -7.87 8.37 -2.41
C VAL A 102 -9.10 7.50 -2.19
N THR A 103 -9.09 6.22 -2.62
CA THR A 103 -10.29 5.39 -2.58
C THR A 103 -10.71 5.05 -1.15
N GLY A 104 -11.98 5.31 -0.83
CA GLY A 104 -12.56 5.09 0.49
C GLY A 104 -12.33 6.25 1.47
N ALA A 105 -11.66 7.33 1.06
CA ALA A 105 -11.55 8.53 1.88
C ALA A 105 -12.93 9.18 2.08
N ALA A 106 -13.21 9.56 3.32
CA ALA A 106 -14.40 10.35 3.66
C ALA A 106 -14.20 11.84 3.30
N LEU A 107 -12.95 12.31 3.31
CA LEU A 107 -12.58 13.69 3.02
C LEU A 107 -11.22 13.72 2.33
N LEU A 108 -11.13 14.45 1.22
CA LEU A 108 -9.87 14.77 0.55
C LEU A 108 -9.53 16.23 0.76
N LYS A 109 -8.32 16.47 1.25
CA LYS A 109 -7.70 17.79 1.35
C LYS A 109 -6.50 17.87 0.43
N VAL A 110 -6.42 18.91 -0.37
CA VAL A 110 -5.35 19.11 -1.34
C VAL A 110 -4.58 20.38 -1.00
N PHE A 111 -3.29 20.22 -0.75
CA PHE A 111 -2.39 21.33 -0.45
C PHE A 111 -1.73 21.80 -1.74
N VAL A 112 -2.07 23.02 -2.16
CA VAL A 112 -1.58 23.66 -3.38
C VAL A 112 -0.39 24.56 -3.03
N ALA A 113 0.63 24.55 -3.87
CA ALA A 113 1.83 25.37 -3.66
C ALA A 113 1.48 26.86 -3.51
N GLY A 114 2.03 27.51 -2.48
CA GLY A 114 1.80 28.92 -2.18
C GLY A 114 0.51 29.22 -1.41
N GLU A 115 -0.34 28.23 -1.15
CA GLU A 115 -1.55 28.43 -0.35
C GLU A 115 -1.33 28.05 1.12
N THR A 116 -2.02 28.76 2.01
CA THR A 116 -1.94 28.52 3.47
C THR A 116 -3.00 27.56 3.99
N ARG A 117 -4.02 27.27 3.20
CA ARG A 117 -5.12 26.37 3.55
C ARG A 117 -5.32 25.32 2.45
N PRO A 118 -5.59 24.06 2.80
CA PRO A 118 -5.93 23.06 1.81
C PRO A 118 -7.28 23.36 1.16
N ARG A 119 -7.43 22.92 -0.08
CA ARG A 119 -8.70 22.90 -0.81
C ARG A 119 -9.36 21.53 -0.68
N ASN A 120 -10.67 21.48 -0.77
CA ASN A 120 -11.40 20.21 -0.88
C ASN A 120 -11.27 19.67 -2.32
N ALA A 121 -11.43 18.37 -2.46
CA ALA A 121 -11.51 17.73 -3.75
C ALA A 121 -12.55 16.62 -3.78
N LYS A 122 -13.05 16.30 -4.97
CA LYS A 122 -13.97 15.19 -5.22
C LYS A 122 -13.27 14.14 -6.08
N ILE A 123 -13.50 12.87 -5.80
CA ILE A 123 -13.10 11.79 -6.71
C ILE A 123 -14.09 11.78 -7.87
N LEU A 124 -13.60 11.89 -9.10
CA LEU A 124 -14.40 11.75 -10.32
C LEU A 124 -14.51 10.28 -10.72
N GLY A 125 -13.37 9.59 -10.82
CA GLY A 125 -13.32 8.19 -11.16
C GLY A 125 -12.04 7.53 -10.65
N VAL A 126 -12.08 6.21 -10.51
CA VAL A 126 -10.98 5.38 -10.02
C VAL A 126 -10.78 4.13 -10.89
N SER A 127 -9.56 3.63 -10.94
CA SER A 127 -9.21 2.34 -11.52
C SER A 127 -8.27 1.60 -10.57
N GLU A 128 -8.73 0.48 -10.03
CA GLU A 128 -7.93 -0.38 -9.15
C GLU A 128 -6.80 -1.04 -9.92
N CYS A 129 -7.12 -1.58 -11.10
CA CYS A 129 -6.13 -2.34 -11.88
C CYS A 129 -5.01 -1.48 -12.43
N TRP A 130 -5.29 -0.22 -12.72
CA TRP A 130 -4.28 0.76 -13.14
C TRP A 130 -3.70 1.56 -11.97
N ASP A 131 -4.26 1.40 -10.78
CA ASP A 131 -3.95 2.24 -9.62
C ASP A 131 -3.97 3.74 -9.94
N LEU A 132 -4.98 4.17 -10.70
CA LEU A 132 -5.18 5.57 -11.10
C LEU A 132 -6.48 6.13 -10.53
N ALA A 133 -6.46 7.39 -10.17
CA ALA A 133 -7.63 8.17 -9.81
C ALA A 133 -7.57 9.57 -10.43
N VAL A 134 -8.73 10.10 -10.77
CA VAL A 134 -8.90 11.50 -11.17
C VAL A 134 -9.75 12.19 -10.12
N ILE A 135 -9.27 13.33 -9.65
CA ILE A 135 -9.94 14.19 -8.68
C ILE A 135 -10.21 15.57 -9.27
N ASP A 136 -11.23 16.23 -8.77
CA ASP A 136 -11.62 17.60 -9.09
C ASP A 136 -11.36 18.47 -7.84
N ILE A 137 -10.35 19.33 -7.91
CA ILE A 137 -9.95 20.25 -6.84
C ILE A 137 -10.78 21.52 -6.93
N GLU A 138 -11.37 21.92 -5.82
CA GLU A 138 -12.17 23.15 -5.75
C GLU A 138 -11.38 24.38 -6.17
N GLY A 139 -11.82 25.07 -7.23
CA GLY A 139 -11.22 26.32 -7.76
C GLY A 139 -10.98 26.29 -9.26
N GLU A 140 -10.31 27.30 -9.75
CA GLU A 140 -9.97 27.53 -11.16
C GLU A 140 -8.57 28.13 -11.28
N ASP A 141 -8.07 28.26 -12.50
CA ASP A 141 -6.77 28.88 -12.84
C ASP A 141 -5.55 28.16 -12.26
N PHE A 142 -5.63 26.85 -12.15
CA PHE A 142 -4.50 26.05 -11.69
C PHE A 142 -3.37 25.96 -12.73
N PRO A 143 -2.11 26.05 -12.33
CA PRO A 143 -0.99 25.56 -13.14
C PRO A 143 -1.16 24.07 -13.40
N PHE A 144 -0.87 23.61 -14.63
CA PHE A 144 -1.07 22.22 -15.02
C PHE A 144 0.08 21.70 -15.86
N LEU A 145 0.22 20.36 -15.91
CA LEU A 145 1.24 19.64 -16.69
C LEU A 145 0.61 19.02 -17.93
N SER A 146 1.36 19.01 -19.03
CA SER A 146 1.01 18.24 -20.24
C SER A 146 1.73 16.91 -20.25
N PHE A 147 1.17 15.91 -20.94
CA PHE A 147 1.80 14.64 -21.12
C PHE A 147 2.85 14.63 -22.23
N TYR A 148 3.85 13.75 -22.09
CA TYR A 148 4.90 13.53 -23.08
C TYR A 148 4.39 12.57 -24.16
N GLU A 149 4.40 13.04 -25.40
CA GLU A 149 3.92 12.26 -26.56
C GLU A 149 5.05 11.51 -27.30
N GLY A 150 6.31 11.74 -26.91
CA GLY A 150 7.47 11.11 -27.53
C GLY A 150 7.67 9.65 -27.11
N GLU A 151 8.71 9.05 -27.67
CA GLU A 151 9.11 7.69 -27.29
C GLU A 151 9.88 7.68 -25.98
N ILE A 152 9.53 6.72 -25.11
CA ILE A 152 10.20 6.50 -23.84
C ILE A 152 11.29 5.42 -24.09
N ASN A 153 12.54 5.83 -23.93
CA ASN A 153 13.69 4.95 -24.12
C ASN A 153 14.57 4.92 -22.86
N PRO A 154 15.27 3.82 -22.58
CA PRO A 154 16.29 3.81 -21.52
C PRO A 154 17.30 4.94 -21.71
N GLY A 155 17.66 5.61 -20.62
CA GLY A 155 18.53 6.79 -20.62
C GLY A 155 17.79 8.13 -20.79
N LEU A 156 16.46 8.15 -21.02
CA LEU A 156 15.68 9.38 -20.95
C LEU A 156 15.79 9.98 -19.55
N GLU A 157 16.27 11.22 -19.47
CA GLU A 157 16.38 11.96 -18.20
C GLU A 157 15.00 12.30 -17.67
N VAL A 158 14.76 11.99 -16.39
CA VAL A 158 13.47 12.19 -15.71
C VAL A 158 13.63 12.78 -14.32
N TYR A 159 12.56 13.42 -13.86
CA TYR A 159 12.43 13.99 -12.52
C TYR A 159 11.14 13.46 -11.89
N ALA A 160 11.26 12.90 -10.68
CA ALA A 160 10.12 12.53 -9.87
C ALA A 160 9.83 13.63 -8.84
N ALA A 161 8.61 14.16 -8.86
CA ALA A 161 8.15 15.23 -7.99
C ALA A 161 7.10 14.72 -7.02
N GLY A 162 7.12 15.21 -5.76
CA GLY A 162 6.12 14.81 -4.79
C GLY A 162 6.44 15.20 -3.35
N PHE A 163 5.74 14.54 -2.41
CA PHE A 163 5.76 14.81 -0.97
C PHE A 163 6.05 13.51 -0.20
N PRO A 164 7.31 13.03 -0.23
CA PRO A 164 7.68 11.75 0.38
C PRO A 164 7.47 11.77 1.90
N LEU A 165 7.13 10.60 2.46
CA LEU A 165 6.94 10.35 3.90
C LEU A 165 5.84 11.22 4.56
N GLY A 166 4.97 11.82 3.74
CA GLY A 166 3.95 12.75 4.22
C GLY A 166 4.48 14.10 4.69
N ASP A 167 5.76 14.39 4.42
CA ASP A 167 6.34 15.71 4.68
C ASP A 167 5.62 16.77 3.81
N PRO A 168 5.24 17.93 4.35
CA PRO A 168 4.67 19.03 3.56
C PRO A 168 5.71 19.69 2.63
N GLU A 169 7.00 19.37 2.77
CA GLU A 169 8.04 19.93 1.92
C GLU A 169 8.10 19.21 0.57
N TYR A 170 7.96 19.99 -0.50
CA TYR A 170 8.09 19.52 -1.87
C TYR A 170 9.50 18.96 -2.13
N THR A 171 9.56 17.76 -2.67
CA THR A 171 10.79 17.05 -3.02
C THR A 171 10.85 16.79 -4.51
N LEU A 172 12.01 17.01 -5.10
CA LEU A 172 12.32 16.71 -6.49
C LEU A 172 13.57 15.83 -6.55
N THR A 173 13.47 14.68 -7.19
CA THR A 173 14.59 13.78 -7.43
C THR A 173 14.82 13.64 -8.92
N LYS A 174 16.08 13.44 -9.32
CA LYS A 174 16.50 13.30 -10.71
C LYS A 174 17.05 11.90 -10.95
N GLY A 175 16.76 11.35 -12.14
CA GLY A 175 17.28 10.08 -12.60
C GLY A 175 17.08 9.89 -14.09
N ILE A 176 17.09 8.63 -14.52
CA ILE A 176 16.83 8.22 -15.90
C ILE A 176 15.83 7.07 -15.94
N VAL A 177 15.20 6.88 -17.07
CA VAL A 177 14.46 5.65 -17.36
C VAL A 177 15.47 4.50 -17.46
N SER A 178 15.34 3.48 -16.61
CA SER A 178 16.14 2.25 -16.64
C SER A 178 15.56 1.23 -17.61
N LYS A 179 14.22 1.06 -17.58
CA LYS A 179 13.45 0.23 -18.53
C LYS A 179 12.19 0.96 -18.96
N ALA A 180 11.92 0.98 -20.26
CA ALA A 180 10.72 1.59 -20.82
C ALA A 180 9.47 0.68 -20.70
N ASN A 181 9.68 -0.63 -20.54
CA ASN A 181 8.65 -1.65 -20.40
C ASN A 181 9.12 -2.65 -19.34
N ALA A 182 8.86 -2.35 -18.09
CA ALA A 182 9.00 -3.27 -16.97
C ALA A 182 7.68 -3.97 -16.68
N ASP A 183 7.72 -5.03 -15.89
CA ASP A 183 6.56 -5.71 -15.35
C ASP A 183 5.81 -4.77 -14.40
N GLY A 184 4.51 -4.64 -14.58
CA GLY A 184 3.64 -3.78 -13.78
C GLY A 184 2.73 -4.54 -12.83
N GLU A 185 2.95 -5.85 -12.68
CA GLU A 185 2.22 -6.64 -11.68
C GLU A 185 2.72 -6.33 -10.28
N SER A 186 1.79 -6.16 -9.37
CA SER A 186 2.08 -5.87 -7.96
C SER A 186 0.93 -6.39 -7.07
N PHE A 187 1.10 -6.28 -5.77
CA PHE A 187 0.06 -6.67 -4.84
C PHE A 187 -1.09 -5.64 -4.74
N TRP A 188 -1.02 -4.46 -5.38
CA TRP A 188 -2.13 -3.49 -5.41
C TRP A 188 -2.54 -3.02 -6.80
N ALA A 189 -1.87 -3.47 -7.85
CA ALA A 189 -2.20 -3.12 -9.23
C ALA A 189 -1.71 -4.19 -10.21
N SER A 190 -2.33 -4.23 -11.39
CA SER A 190 -1.93 -5.06 -12.51
C SER A 190 -1.88 -4.19 -13.76
N VAL A 191 -0.74 -3.52 -13.97
CA VAL A 191 -0.54 -2.62 -15.11
C VAL A 191 0.22 -3.38 -16.20
N PRO A 192 -0.25 -3.39 -17.46
CA PRO A 192 0.37 -4.20 -18.52
C PRO A 192 1.85 -3.92 -18.76
N ALA A 193 2.29 -2.68 -18.58
CA ALA A 193 3.69 -2.29 -18.63
C ALA A 193 3.91 -0.96 -17.93
N VAL A 194 5.02 -0.85 -17.20
CA VAL A 194 5.42 0.34 -16.46
C VAL A 194 6.83 0.79 -16.84
N ILE A 195 7.19 2.00 -16.45
CA ILE A 195 8.55 2.52 -16.53
C ILE A 195 9.28 2.13 -15.24
N GLU A 196 10.46 1.52 -15.35
CA GLU A 196 11.41 1.46 -14.25
C GLU A 196 12.40 2.62 -14.38
N HIS A 197 12.65 3.34 -13.28
CA HIS A 197 13.56 4.49 -13.24
C HIS A 197 14.35 4.55 -11.93
N ASP A 198 15.46 5.27 -11.92
CA ASP A 198 16.34 5.43 -10.76
C ASP A 198 16.19 6.80 -10.05
N ALA A 199 15.27 7.67 -10.52
CA ALA A 199 14.85 8.84 -9.75
C ALA A 199 14.14 8.35 -8.47
N ARG A 200 14.79 8.57 -7.32
CA ARG A 200 14.36 7.98 -6.05
C ARG A 200 12.99 8.48 -5.60
N ILE A 201 12.08 7.56 -5.32
CA ILE A 201 10.77 7.83 -4.69
C ILE A 201 10.66 7.11 -3.34
N ARG A 202 9.71 7.54 -2.53
CA ARG A 202 9.37 6.98 -1.22
C ARG A 202 7.85 6.97 -1.07
N GLY A 203 7.34 6.26 -0.06
CA GLY A 203 5.94 6.37 0.33
C GLY A 203 5.53 7.84 0.46
N GLY A 204 4.39 8.22 -0.13
CA GLY A 204 3.96 9.61 -0.27
C GLY A 204 4.24 10.23 -1.64
N ASN A 205 5.18 9.71 -2.45
CA ASN A 205 5.35 10.08 -3.85
C ASN A 205 4.30 9.45 -4.79
N SER A 206 3.55 8.45 -4.31
CA SER A 206 2.48 7.79 -5.04
C SER A 206 1.49 8.80 -5.62
N GLY A 207 1.18 8.67 -6.91
CA GLY A 207 0.35 9.59 -7.68
C GLY A 207 1.07 10.83 -8.21
N GLY A 208 2.32 11.07 -7.80
CA GLY A 208 3.13 12.18 -8.28
C GLY A 208 3.63 12.00 -9.71
N PRO A 209 3.95 13.10 -10.41
CA PRO A 209 4.40 13.05 -11.79
C PRO A 209 5.88 12.63 -11.90
N LEU A 210 6.16 11.76 -12.86
CA LEU A 210 7.49 11.55 -13.43
C LEU A 210 7.57 12.37 -14.73
N VAL A 211 8.44 13.37 -14.80
CA VAL A 211 8.49 14.30 -15.94
C VAL A 211 9.84 14.30 -16.63
N ASN A 212 9.88 14.69 -17.91
CA ASN A 212 11.11 14.96 -18.64
C ASN A 212 11.68 16.34 -18.31
N MET A 213 12.80 16.72 -18.95
CA MET A 213 13.45 18.04 -18.78
C MET A 213 12.58 19.22 -19.20
N GLN A 214 11.56 19.02 -20.02
CA GLN A 214 10.59 20.03 -20.46
C GLN A 214 9.37 20.14 -19.54
N GLY A 215 9.31 19.36 -18.44
CA GLY A 215 8.20 19.34 -17.50
C GLY A 215 6.98 18.57 -18.01
N GLN A 216 7.12 17.77 -19.06
CA GLN A 216 6.04 16.95 -19.60
C GLN A 216 5.99 15.61 -18.86
N VAL A 217 4.80 15.12 -18.52
CA VAL A 217 4.56 13.92 -17.75
C VAL A 217 4.89 12.68 -18.60
N VAL A 218 5.93 11.96 -18.21
CA VAL A 218 6.37 10.68 -18.79
C VAL A 218 5.62 9.52 -18.14
N GLY A 219 5.29 9.65 -16.84
CA GLY A 219 4.56 8.64 -16.08
C GLY A 219 4.00 9.15 -14.78
N VAL A 220 3.22 8.28 -14.11
CA VAL A 220 2.65 8.49 -12.77
C VAL A 220 3.33 7.53 -11.80
N ASN A 221 4.06 8.04 -10.83
CA ASN A 221 4.73 7.22 -9.82
C ASN A 221 3.70 6.42 -9.00
N TYR A 222 3.90 5.12 -8.81
CA TYR A 222 2.94 4.29 -8.07
C TYR A 222 3.56 3.23 -7.16
N ALA A 223 4.77 2.78 -7.43
CA ALA A 223 5.42 1.70 -6.70
C ALA A 223 6.93 1.90 -6.59
N GLY A 224 7.52 1.37 -5.53
CA GLY A 224 8.95 1.30 -5.35
C GLY A 224 9.35 0.05 -4.58
N ASN A 225 10.57 -0.43 -4.82
CA ASN A 225 11.17 -1.52 -4.08
C ASN A 225 12.51 -1.05 -3.49
N ASP A 226 12.47 -0.66 -2.23
CA ASP A 226 13.66 -0.14 -1.50
C ASP A 226 14.79 -1.15 -1.37
N ARG A 227 14.47 -2.46 -1.38
CA ARG A 227 15.48 -3.52 -1.28
C ARG A 227 16.36 -3.61 -2.52
N PHE A 228 15.79 -3.29 -3.69
CA PHE A 228 16.48 -3.36 -4.98
C PHE A 228 16.71 -1.97 -5.61
N ASP A 229 16.36 -0.89 -4.89
CA ASP A 229 16.43 0.51 -5.36
C ASP A 229 15.73 0.71 -6.72
N GLN A 230 14.59 0.02 -6.90
CA GLN A 230 13.76 0.10 -8.09
C GLN A 230 12.56 1.01 -7.84
N ASN A 231 12.27 1.88 -8.78
CA ASN A 231 11.12 2.77 -8.74
C ASN A 231 10.32 2.64 -10.03
N PHE A 232 8.99 2.65 -9.91
CA PHE A 232 8.11 2.37 -11.03
C PHE A 232 7.09 3.49 -11.23
N ALA A 233 6.80 3.78 -12.51
CA ALA A 233 5.77 4.73 -12.91
C ALA A 233 4.91 4.13 -14.03
N ILE A 234 3.59 4.33 -13.93
CA ILE A 234 2.64 4.00 -14.99
C ILE A 234 2.92 4.90 -16.19
N ARG A 235 3.11 4.33 -17.38
CA ARG A 235 3.46 5.12 -18.58
C ARG A 235 2.39 6.17 -18.90
N GLY A 236 2.82 7.43 -19.08
CA GLY A 236 1.93 8.56 -19.29
C GLY A 236 0.96 8.37 -20.47
N LYS A 237 1.45 7.84 -21.60
CA LYS A 237 0.65 7.57 -22.80
C LYS A 237 -0.46 6.54 -22.58
N ASP A 238 -0.23 5.54 -21.73
CA ASP A 238 -1.24 4.53 -21.40
C ASP A 238 -2.18 5.05 -20.31
N ALA A 239 -1.65 5.76 -19.32
CA ALA A 239 -2.42 6.44 -18.29
C ALA A 239 -3.44 7.42 -18.86
N GLN A 240 -3.10 8.20 -19.90
CA GLN A 240 -4.02 9.15 -20.53
C GLN A 240 -5.34 8.53 -20.96
N LYS A 241 -5.31 7.32 -21.54
CA LYS A 241 -6.52 6.63 -22.00
C LYS A 241 -7.47 6.31 -20.83
N VAL A 242 -6.90 5.89 -19.71
CA VAL A 242 -7.65 5.60 -18.48
C VAL A 242 -8.13 6.91 -17.84
N ILE A 243 -7.26 7.92 -17.76
CA ILE A 243 -7.56 9.25 -17.19
C ILE A 243 -8.77 9.90 -17.89
N GLU A 244 -8.88 9.81 -19.22
CA GLU A 244 -10.02 10.38 -19.94
C GLU A 244 -11.35 9.69 -19.57
N ILE A 245 -11.34 8.38 -19.29
CA ILE A 245 -12.53 7.67 -18.81
C ILE A 245 -12.86 8.14 -17.39
N LEU A 246 -11.87 8.16 -16.50
CA LEU A 246 -12.05 8.55 -15.10
C LEU A 246 -12.50 10.01 -14.97
N ARG A 247 -11.98 10.91 -15.82
CA ARG A 247 -12.36 12.33 -15.89
C ARG A 247 -13.84 12.51 -16.25
N SER A 248 -14.42 11.59 -17.03
CA SER A 248 -15.85 11.62 -17.37
C SER A 248 -16.78 11.27 -16.21
N GLY A 249 -16.23 10.89 -15.05
CA GLY A 249 -16.99 10.44 -13.88
C GLY A 249 -17.30 8.94 -13.88
N GLN A 250 -16.62 8.16 -14.73
CA GLN A 250 -16.76 6.71 -14.81
C GLN A 250 -15.56 6.01 -14.20
N ASP A 251 -15.82 5.00 -13.36
CA ASP A 251 -14.78 4.08 -12.90
C ASP A 251 -14.41 3.12 -14.04
N TYR A 252 -13.14 2.67 -14.06
CA TYR A 252 -12.61 1.79 -15.11
C TYR A 252 -11.83 0.63 -14.50
N GLU A 253 -12.17 -0.61 -14.89
CA GLU A 253 -11.60 -1.83 -14.29
C GLU A 253 -11.58 -1.73 -12.75
N SER A 254 -12.77 -1.48 -12.18
CA SER A 254 -12.95 -1.18 -10.75
C SER A 254 -14.30 -1.65 -10.25
N ILE A 255 -14.32 -2.16 -9.02
CA ILE A 255 -15.54 -2.40 -8.25
C ILE A 255 -15.75 -1.37 -7.13
N GLY A 256 -14.77 -0.47 -6.96
CA GLY A 256 -14.78 0.62 -5.98
C GLY A 256 -14.18 0.24 -4.64
N ILE A 257 -13.04 -0.44 -4.63
CA ILE A 257 -12.29 -0.77 -3.40
C ILE A 257 -10.89 -0.14 -3.42
N ASN A 258 -10.32 0.00 -2.25
CA ASN A 258 -8.88 0.06 -2.06
C ASN A 258 -8.45 -1.36 -1.70
N GLY A 259 -7.94 -2.09 -2.69
CA GLY A 259 -7.67 -3.51 -2.57
C GLY A 259 -6.20 -3.84 -2.68
N GLN A 260 -5.77 -4.90 -2.00
CA GLN A 260 -4.45 -5.47 -2.20
C GLN A 260 -4.49 -7.00 -2.13
N ALA A 261 -3.70 -7.64 -2.96
CA ALA A 261 -3.51 -9.08 -2.94
C ALA A 261 -2.79 -9.49 -1.65
N VAL A 262 -3.32 -10.51 -0.98
CA VAL A 262 -2.75 -11.10 0.23
C VAL A 262 -2.67 -12.61 0.11
N VAL A 263 -1.62 -13.19 0.69
CA VAL A 263 -1.41 -14.64 0.79
C VAL A 263 -0.87 -14.94 2.18
N SER A 264 -1.47 -15.92 2.87
CA SER A 264 -0.94 -16.42 4.15
C SER A 264 0.40 -17.11 3.97
N GLU A 265 1.24 -17.15 4.99
CA GLU A 265 2.59 -17.75 4.92
C GLU A 265 2.56 -19.23 4.50
N ASP A 266 1.52 -19.97 4.89
CA ASP A 266 1.33 -21.39 4.53
C ASP A 266 0.58 -21.58 3.19
N GLY A 267 0.16 -20.49 2.53
CA GLY A 267 -0.59 -20.53 1.28
C GLY A 267 -2.04 -21.03 1.41
N SER A 268 -2.54 -21.23 2.63
CA SER A 268 -3.89 -21.75 2.85
C SER A 268 -5.00 -20.73 2.59
N LEU A 269 -4.68 -19.43 2.67
CA LEU A 269 -5.57 -18.31 2.39
C LEU A 269 -4.92 -17.36 1.40
N SER A 270 -5.65 -17.06 0.33
CA SER A 270 -5.29 -15.98 -0.61
C SER A 270 -6.52 -15.22 -1.05
N GLY A 271 -6.35 -13.99 -1.51
CA GLY A 271 -7.45 -13.17 -1.99
C GLY A 271 -7.09 -11.69 -2.05
N ILE A 272 -8.09 -10.87 -2.32
CA ILE A 272 -7.95 -9.41 -2.34
C ILE A 272 -8.47 -8.85 -1.02
N TRP A 273 -7.55 -8.37 -0.19
CA TRP A 273 -7.87 -7.63 1.02
C TRP A 273 -8.48 -6.29 0.67
N VAL A 274 -9.59 -5.96 1.30
CA VAL A 274 -10.31 -4.69 1.13
C VAL A 274 -9.94 -3.75 2.28
N ALA A 275 -9.07 -2.78 2.02
CA ALA A 275 -8.71 -1.77 3.03
C ALA A 275 -9.85 -0.76 3.25
N SER A 276 -10.58 -0.43 2.19
CA SER A 276 -11.74 0.48 2.23
C SER A 276 -12.61 0.32 0.98
N VAL A 277 -13.84 0.83 1.06
CA VAL A 277 -14.85 0.74 0.00
C VAL A 277 -15.39 2.13 -0.34
N LYS A 278 -15.43 2.46 -1.63
CA LYS A 278 -16.06 3.67 -2.16
C LYS A 278 -17.58 3.57 -1.98
N SER A 279 -18.15 4.56 -1.34
CA SER A 279 -19.61 4.61 -1.13
C SER A 279 -20.38 4.63 -2.45
N GLY A 280 -21.42 3.80 -2.55
CA GLY A 280 -22.28 3.71 -3.73
C GLY A 280 -21.69 2.94 -4.93
N SER A 281 -20.47 2.41 -4.80
CA SER A 281 -19.84 1.54 -5.80
C SER A 281 -20.51 0.16 -5.86
N PRO A 282 -20.21 -0.68 -6.89
CA PRO A 282 -20.66 -2.07 -6.92
C PRO A 282 -20.30 -2.84 -5.64
N ALA A 283 -19.07 -2.69 -5.13
CA ALA A 283 -18.61 -3.31 -3.90
C ALA A 283 -19.44 -2.86 -2.68
N GLY A 284 -19.65 -1.54 -2.54
CA GLY A 284 -20.45 -1.00 -1.44
C GLY A 284 -21.92 -1.44 -1.48
N LYS A 285 -22.52 -1.51 -2.68
CA LYS A 285 -23.90 -2.01 -2.84
C LYS A 285 -24.04 -3.50 -2.56
N ALA A 286 -23.03 -4.30 -2.87
CA ALA A 286 -23.00 -5.72 -2.53
C ALA A 286 -22.80 -5.97 -1.02
N GLY A 287 -22.35 -4.96 -0.27
CA GLY A 287 -22.15 -5.04 1.18
C GLY A 287 -20.71 -5.43 1.59
N LEU A 288 -19.72 -5.24 0.68
CA LEU A 288 -18.31 -5.34 1.07
C LEU A 288 -17.94 -4.24 2.07
N GLN A 289 -17.01 -4.57 2.95
CA GLN A 289 -16.52 -3.69 4.02
C GLN A 289 -15.00 -3.75 4.10
N GLY A 290 -14.40 -2.75 4.73
CA GLY A 290 -12.98 -2.84 5.10
C GLY A 290 -12.74 -4.03 6.03
N GLY A 291 -11.66 -4.79 5.76
CA GLY A 291 -11.32 -6.04 6.45
C GLY A 291 -11.94 -7.30 5.84
N ASP A 292 -12.67 -7.20 4.73
CA ASP A 292 -13.08 -8.35 3.94
C ASP A 292 -11.92 -8.82 3.04
N ILE A 293 -11.86 -10.13 2.77
CA ILE A 293 -10.95 -10.72 1.78
C ILE A 293 -11.82 -11.34 0.68
N ILE A 294 -11.73 -10.84 -0.54
CA ILE A 294 -12.39 -11.46 -1.69
C ILE A 294 -11.56 -12.68 -2.09
N THR A 295 -12.03 -13.86 -1.75
CA THR A 295 -11.31 -15.12 -1.98
C THR A 295 -11.60 -15.73 -3.34
N LEU A 296 -12.84 -15.58 -3.84
CA LEU A 296 -13.25 -16.04 -5.16
C LEU A 296 -13.99 -14.94 -5.93
N MET A 297 -13.78 -14.91 -7.23
CA MET A 297 -14.59 -14.14 -8.18
C MET A 297 -14.85 -15.00 -9.41
N GLU A 298 -16.13 -15.13 -9.81
CA GLU A 298 -16.55 -16.00 -10.92
C GLU A 298 -16.05 -17.46 -10.78
N GLY A 299 -15.89 -17.94 -9.56
CA GLY A 299 -15.40 -19.29 -9.25
C GLY A 299 -13.88 -19.47 -9.34
N LEU A 300 -13.12 -18.42 -9.62
CA LEU A 300 -11.65 -18.43 -9.59
C LEU A 300 -11.14 -17.96 -8.23
N VAL A 301 -10.19 -18.70 -7.67
CA VAL A 301 -9.44 -18.30 -6.46
C VAL A 301 -8.50 -17.16 -6.83
N LEU A 302 -8.52 -16.09 -6.04
CA LEU A 302 -7.76 -14.88 -6.35
C LEU A 302 -6.41 -14.85 -5.62
N ALA A 303 -5.45 -14.15 -6.25
CA ALA A 303 -4.16 -13.78 -5.67
C ALA A 303 -3.35 -14.95 -5.09
N THR A 304 -3.40 -16.14 -5.70
CA THR A 304 -2.63 -17.31 -5.24
C THR A 304 -1.11 -17.11 -5.34
N ASP A 305 -0.67 -16.15 -6.12
CA ASP A 305 0.72 -15.71 -6.29
C ASP A 305 1.05 -14.38 -5.56
N GLY A 306 0.08 -13.84 -4.81
CA GLY A 306 0.22 -12.54 -4.13
C GLY A 306 0.10 -11.33 -5.05
N GLN A 307 -0.47 -11.47 -6.25
CA GLN A 307 -0.62 -10.40 -7.23
C GLN A 307 -2.09 -10.12 -7.56
N MET A 308 -2.35 -8.94 -8.15
CA MET A 308 -3.69 -8.52 -8.58
C MET A 308 -4.10 -9.11 -9.94
N THR A 309 -3.26 -9.90 -10.56
CA THR A 309 -3.36 -10.34 -11.97
C THR A 309 -4.71 -10.99 -12.28
N ASP A 310 -5.12 -12.01 -11.52
CA ASP A 310 -6.37 -12.74 -11.80
C ASP A 310 -7.61 -11.86 -11.59
N TYR A 311 -7.62 -11.09 -10.51
CA TYR A 311 -8.66 -10.12 -10.21
C TYR A 311 -8.84 -9.11 -11.36
N CYS A 312 -7.75 -8.51 -11.81
CA CYS A 312 -7.78 -7.52 -12.88
C CYS A 312 -8.10 -8.12 -14.24
N ASN A 313 -7.66 -9.34 -14.53
CA ASN A 313 -8.03 -10.04 -15.77
C ASN A 313 -9.53 -10.34 -15.83
N ILE A 314 -10.15 -10.68 -14.71
CA ILE A 314 -11.62 -10.82 -14.67
C ILE A 314 -12.28 -9.49 -15.00
N LEU A 315 -11.89 -8.38 -14.36
CA LEU A 315 -12.49 -7.06 -14.60
C LEU A 315 -12.30 -6.58 -16.06
N ARG A 316 -11.15 -6.85 -16.68
CA ARG A 316 -10.85 -6.52 -18.08
C ARG A 316 -11.74 -7.24 -19.09
N THR A 317 -12.27 -8.40 -18.73
CA THR A 317 -13.15 -9.20 -19.59
C THR A 317 -14.62 -8.91 -19.38
N ARG A 318 -14.98 -7.95 -18.52
CA ARG A 318 -16.35 -7.62 -18.14
C ARG A 318 -16.67 -6.13 -18.36
N ASN A 319 -17.96 -5.84 -18.49
CA ASN A 319 -18.44 -4.48 -18.43
C ASN A 319 -18.71 -4.09 -16.97
N SER A 320 -18.64 -2.81 -16.65
CA SER A 320 -18.84 -2.30 -15.28
C SER A 320 -20.23 -2.60 -14.68
N SER A 321 -21.21 -2.97 -15.52
CA SER A 321 -22.58 -3.32 -15.14
C SER A 321 -22.85 -4.83 -15.07
N ASP A 322 -21.89 -5.66 -15.46
CA ASP A 322 -22.05 -7.11 -15.45
C ASP A 322 -22.19 -7.60 -14.00
N VAL A 323 -23.02 -8.63 -13.83
CA VAL A 323 -23.17 -9.30 -12.54
C VAL A 323 -22.02 -10.27 -12.37
N LEU A 324 -21.26 -10.12 -11.27
CA LEU A 324 -20.11 -10.96 -10.97
C LEU A 324 -20.31 -11.66 -9.61
N ALA A 325 -20.27 -12.98 -9.60
CA ALA A 325 -20.33 -13.75 -8.37
C ALA A 325 -19.04 -13.60 -7.56
N ILE A 326 -19.18 -13.34 -6.25
CA ILE A 326 -18.04 -13.23 -5.32
C ILE A 326 -18.25 -14.07 -4.07
N GLU A 327 -17.15 -14.61 -3.54
CA GLU A 327 -17.08 -15.12 -2.17
C GLU A 327 -16.05 -14.31 -1.37
N VAL A 328 -16.40 -14.06 -0.12
CA VAL A 328 -15.67 -13.14 0.74
C VAL A 328 -15.51 -13.78 2.11
N LEU A 329 -14.30 -13.80 2.62
CA LEU A 329 -14.04 -14.04 4.03
C LEU A 329 -14.11 -12.70 4.78
N ARG A 330 -15.09 -12.51 5.64
CA ARG A 330 -15.14 -11.39 6.58
C ARG A 330 -14.25 -11.69 7.76
N PHE A 331 -13.05 -11.10 7.76
CA PHE A 331 -12.02 -11.47 8.73
C PHE A 331 -12.45 -11.19 10.18
N SER A 332 -13.20 -10.11 10.42
CA SER A 332 -13.64 -9.70 11.75
C SER A 332 -14.65 -10.68 12.43
N THR A 333 -15.46 -11.38 11.64
CA THR A 333 -16.49 -12.32 12.14
C THR A 333 -16.17 -13.77 11.79
N GLN A 334 -15.13 -14.01 11.01
CA GLN A 334 -14.76 -15.35 10.50
C GLN A 334 -15.93 -16.01 9.74
N GLU A 335 -16.67 -15.21 8.98
CA GLU A 335 -17.77 -15.66 8.15
C GLU A 335 -17.38 -15.67 6.68
N VAL A 336 -17.75 -16.74 5.99
CA VAL A 336 -17.70 -16.77 4.52
C VAL A 336 -19.05 -16.28 4.00
N LEU A 337 -19.01 -15.22 3.23
CA LEU A 337 -20.16 -14.58 2.59
C LEU A 337 -20.12 -14.87 1.09
N ALA A 338 -21.27 -15.01 0.48
CA ALA A 338 -21.42 -15.11 -0.97
C ALA A 338 -22.46 -14.11 -1.47
N GLY A 339 -22.20 -13.52 -2.62
CA GLY A 339 -23.09 -12.54 -3.24
C GLY A 339 -22.66 -12.21 -4.65
N GLU A 340 -23.19 -11.11 -5.16
CA GLU A 340 -22.97 -10.69 -6.54
C GLU A 340 -22.71 -9.16 -6.57
N LEU A 341 -21.64 -8.76 -7.20
CA LEU A 341 -21.48 -7.36 -7.62
C LEU A 341 -22.57 -7.05 -8.66
N ASN A 342 -23.18 -5.88 -8.56
CA ASN A 342 -24.33 -5.49 -9.41
C ASN A 342 -25.54 -6.44 -9.39
N GLY A 343 -25.62 -7.32 -8.41
CA GLY A 343 -26.67 -8.31 -8.23
C GLY A 343 -27.15 -8.41 -6.79
N LYS A 344 -27.11 -9.59 -6.24
CA LYS A 344 -27.54 -9.86 -4.87
C LYS A 344 -26.51 -9.38 -3.85
N THR A 345 -26.99 -8.75 -2.77
CA THR A 345 -26.15 -8.46 -1.62
C THR A 345 -25.59 -9.74 -1.01
N MET A 346 -24.44 -9.61 -0.34
CA MET A 346 -23.80 -10.77 0.30
C MET A 346 -24.65 -11.31 1.44
N GLU A 347 -24.74 -12.63 1.51
CA GLU A 347 -25.38 -13.41 2.56
C GLU A 347 -24.36 -14.41 3.13
N THR A 348 -24.51 -14.75 4.42
CA THR A 348 -23.63 -15.73 5.06
C THR A 348 -23.83 -17.10 4.43
N LYS A 349 -22.79 -17.63 3.80
CA LYS A 349 -22.73 -18.98 3.24
C LYS A 349 -22.28 -19.99 4.30
N PHE A 350 -21.34 -19.57 5.16
CA PHE A 350 -20.75 -20.38 6.20
C PHE A 350 -20.30 -19.48 7.35
N SER A 351 -20.49 -19.96 8.59
CA SER A 351 -20.02 -19.30 9.79
C SER A 351 -19.33 -20.29 10.70
N PHE A 352 -18.05 -20.11 10.93
CA PHE A 352 -17.28 -20.96 11.86
C PHE A 352 -17.86 -20.95 13.26
N ALA A 353 -18.39 -19.80 13.72
CA ALA A 353 -19.02 -19.69 15.02
C ALA A 353 -20.34 -20.49 15.11
N GLN A 354 -21.13 -20.54 14.01
CA GLN A 354 -22.36 -21.33 13.97
C GLN A 354 -22.08 -22.83 13.91
N GLU A 355 -21.05 -23.24 13.16
CA GLU A 355 -20.66 -24.64 13.06
C GLU A 355 -20.14 -25.16 14.41
N LEU A 356 -19.22 -24.43 15.04
CA LEU A 356 -18.79 -24.71 16.42
C LEU A 356 -19.97 -24.72 17.40
N GLY A 357 -20.92 -23.79 17.26
CA GLY A 357 -22.13 -23.73 18.08
C GLY A 357 -23.07 -24.93 17.84
N GLN A 358 -23.13 -25.48 16.62
CA GLN A 358 -23.90 -26.69 16.30
C GLN A 358 -23.21 -27.94 16.82
N ASP A 359 -21.90 -28.06 16.70
CA ASP A 359 -21.12 -29.15 17.25
C ASP A 359 -21.18 -29.19 18.78
N VAL A 360 -21.11 -28.02 19.42
CA VAL A 360 -21.32 -27.89 20.87
C VAL A 360 -22.79 -28.13 21.27
N SER A 361 -23.76 -27.80 20.39
CA SER A 361 -25.19 -28.06 20.65
C SER A 361 -25.62 -29.52 20.34
N GLY A 362 -24.89 -30.23 19.47
CA GLY A 362 -25.13 -31.62 19.09
C GLY A 362 -24.61 -32.64 20.12
N GLY A 363 -23.71 -32.25 21.00
CA GLY A 363 -23.42 -33.01 22.22
C GLY A 363 -24.61 -32.84 23.17
N SER A 364 -25.20 -33.93 23.65
CA SER A 364 -26.29 -33.96 24.63
C SER A 364 -26.01 -32.92 25.73
N GLY A 365 -26.60 -31.72 25.57
CA GLY A 365 -26.31 -30.56 26.40
C GLY A 365 -26.51 -30.85 27.85
N GLN A 366 -25.44 -30.98 28.61
CA GLN A 366 -25.53 -30.87 30.05
C GLN A 366 -25.98 -29.44 30.36
N THR A 367 -27.24 -29.28 30.71
CA THR A 367 -27.71 -28.02 31.26
C THR A 367 -27.09 -27.86 32.64
N TYR A 368 -26.13 -26.98 32.76
CA TYR A 368 -25.54 -26.65 34.06
C TYR A 368 -26.53 -25.76 34.82
N GLY A 369 -26.97 -26.27 36.01
CA GLY A 369 -28.01 -25.57 36.79
C GLY A 369 -27.52 -24.32 37.52
N ASP A 370 -26.29 -24.38 38.07
CA ASP A 370 -25.71 -23.31 38.90
C ASP A 370 -24.31 -22.93 38.44
N TYR A 371 -23.97 -21.66 38.62
CA TYR A 371 -22.64 -21.13 38.28
C TYR A 371 -21.97 -20.54 39.52
N VAL A 372 -20.65 -20.67 39.61
CA VAL A 372 -19.81 -20.07 40.65
C VAL A 372 -18.76 -19.17 40.00
N LEU A 373 -18.46 -18.06 40.65
CA LEU A 373 -17.38 -17.17 40.24
C LEU A 373 -16.05 -17.75 40.73
N VAL A 374 -15.10 -17.87 39.82
CA VAL A 374 -13.70 -18.26 40.11
C VAL A 374 -12.76 -17.15 39.63
N GLN A 375 -11.61 -17.05 40.27
CA GLN A 375 -10.62 -16.01 40.05
C GLN A 375 -9.27 -16.66 39.85
N ASP A 376 -8.40 -16.02 39.04
CA ASP A 376 -7.00 -16.44 38.92
C ASP A 376 -6.20 -16.16 40.20
N ASP A 377 -5.03 -16.75 40.33
CA ASP A 377 -4.20 -16.67 41.54
C ASP A 377 -3.74 -15.25 41.90
N TYR A 378 -3.77 -14.32 40.94
CA TYR A 378 -3.39 -12.91 41.14
C TYR A 378 -4.60 -11.97 41.28
N GLY A 379 -5.81 -12.46 41.05
CA GLY A 379 -7.01 -11.62 41.07
C GLY A 379 -7.14 -10.67 39.90
N ALA A 380 -6.47 -10.95 38.79
CA ALA A 380 -6.48 -10.13 37.60
C ALA A 380 -7.73 -10.37 36.72
N ILE A 381 -8.24 -11.60 36.72
CA ILE A 381 -9.42 -12.02 35.94
C ILE A 381 -10.37 -12.85 36.77
N GLN A 382 -11.65 -12.78 36.41
CA GLN A 382 -12.70 -13.56 37.06
C GLN A 382 -13.72 -14.03 36.02
N ILE A 383 -14.13 -15.31 36.09
CA ILE A 383 -15.12 -15.89 35.21
C ILE A 383 -16.16 -16.70 35.98
N ALA A 384 -17.35 -16.82 35.43
CA ALA A 384 -18.37 -17.71 35.96
C ALA A 384 -18.31 -19.09 35.30
N ILE A 385 -18.13 -20.13 36.07
CA ILE A 385 -18.11 -21.53 35.62
C ILE A 385 -19.24 -22.35 36.19
N PRO A 386 -19.64 -23.46 35.53
CA PRO A 386 -20.60 -24.40 36.14
C PRO A 386 -20.10 -24.91 37.49
N SER A 387 -20.98 -24.95 38.51
CA SER A 387 -20.63 -25.40 39.85
C SER A 387 -20.16 -26.86 39.91
N THR A 388 -20.45 -27.63 38.87
CA THR A 388 -19.97 -29.03 38.68
C THR A 388 -18.52 -29.12 38.24
N TRP A 389 -17.92 -28.03 37.76
CA TRP A 389 -16.51 -27.99 37.38
C TRP A 389 -15.66 -27.64 38.63
N THR A 390 -15.26 -28.70 39.33
CA THR A 390 -14.64 -28.55 40.66
C THR A 390 -13.12 -28.40 40.61
N GLN A 391 -12.50 -28.64 39.46
CA GLN A 391 -11.07 -28.43 39.27
C GLN A 391 -10.84 -27.10 38.55
N VAL A 392 -10.10 -26.24 39.23
CA VAL A 392 -9.78 -24.89 38.74
C VAL A 392 -8.27 -24.68 38.89
N ASP A 393 -7.64 -24.26 37.83
CA ASP A 393 -6.26 -23.81 37.82
C ASP A 393 -6.22 -22.34 37.47
N GLY A 394 -5.80 -21.49 38.41
CA GLY A 394 -5.64 -20.04 38.25
C GLY A 394 -4.20 -19.60 38.03
N SER A 395 -3.31 -20.54 37.70
CA SER A 395 -1.89 -20.27 37.48
C SER A 395 -1.67 -19.29 36.33
N PRO A 396 -0.58 -18.51 36.35
CA PRO A 396 -0.24 -17.61 35.26
C PRO A 396 -0.14 -18.32 33.90
N TRP A 397 -0.55 -17.63 32.84
CA TRP A 397 -0.32 -18.11 31.49
C TRP A 397 1.18 -18.06 31.15
N VAL A 398 1.78 -19.22 30.90
CA VAL A 398 3.21 -19.37 30.59
C VAL A 398 3.40 -19.84 29.16
N SER A 399 4.29 -19.20 28.41
CA SER A 399 4.77 -19.63 27.10
C SER A 399 6.30 -19.63 27.11
N ASP A 400 6.92 -20.71 26.62
CA ASP A 400 8.39 -20.87 26.56
C ASP A 400 9.13 -20.62 27.90
N GLY A 401 8.40 -20.84 29.02
CA GLY A 401 8.95 -20.63 30.36
C GLY A 401 8.85 -19.21 30.91
N GLU A 402 8.27 -18.28 30.17
CA GLU A 402 7.99 -16.91 30.60
C GLU A 402 6.50 -16.71 30.87
N ILE A 403 6.18 -15.92 31.90
CA ILE A 403 4.80 -15.53 32.21
C ILE A 403 4.37 -14.47 31.19
N ILE A 404 3.38 -14.79 30.36
CA ILE A 404 2.86 -13.92 29.32
C ILE A 404 1.49 -13.31 29.66
N GLY A 405 0.85 -13.75 30.74
CA GLY A 405 -0.46 -13.23 31.14
C GLY A 405 -1.09 -13.94 32.32
N ALA A 406 -2.35 -13.60 32.60
CA ALA A 406 -3.21 -14.28 33.57
C ALA A 406 -4.09 -15.31 32.87
N ALA A 407 -4.38 -16.45 33.50
CA ALA A 407 -5.26 -17.47 32.96
C ALA A 407 -6.13 -18.14 34.04
N ILE A 408 -7.26 -18.67 33.62
CA ILE A 408 -8.08 -19.60 34.41
C ILE A 408 -8.41 -20.78 33.50
N THR A 409 -8.08 -21.99 33.97
CA THR A 409 -8.54 -23.24 33.36
C THR A 409 -9.51 -23.93 34.32
N ALA A 410 -10.67 -24.33 33.85
CA ALA A 410 -11.65 -25.00 34.71
C ALA A 410 -12.36 -26.14 33.97
N ALA A 411 -12.53 -27.27 34.66
CA ALA A 411 -13.24 -28.44 34.14
C ALA A 411 -13.72 -29.33 35.31
N ALA A 412 -14.55 -30.34 35.01
CA ALA A 412 -14.81 -31.39 35.98
C ALA A 412 -13.58 -32.30 36.17
N ASN A 413 -12.78 -32.47 35.12
CA ASN A 413 -11.49 -33.18 35.13
C ASN A 413 -10.47 -32.48 34.24
N LEU A 414 -9.51 -31.71 34.86
CA LEU A 414 -8.49 -30.96 34.14
C LEU A 414 -7.52 -31.80 33.34
N ASP A 415 -7.18 -33.00 33.84
CA ASP A 415 -6.25 -33.91 33.11
C ASP A 415 -6.86 -34.34 31.79
N ARG A 416 -8.15 -34.68 31.77
CA ARG A 416 -8.86 -35.03 30.55
C ARG A 416 -9.07 -33.84 29.63
N PHE A 417 -9.44 -32.69 30.19
CA PHE A 417 -9.61 -31.47 29.43
C PHE A 417 -8.31 -31.05 28.70
N ASN A 418 -7.18 -31.16 29.38
CA ASN A 418 -5.88 -30.77 28.80
C ASN A 418 -5.31 -31.81 27.81
N ASN A 419 -5.69 -33.09 27.91
CA ASN A 419 -5.00 -34.17 27.18
C ASN A 419 -5.87 -34.98 26.22
N ALA A 420 -7.18 -34.92 26.29
CA ALA A 420 -8.05 -35.85 25.58
C ALA A 420 -9.16 -35.20 24.72
N PHE A 421 -9.42 -33.90 24.81
CA PHE A 421 -10.48 -33.17 24.09
C PHE A 421 -11.89 -33.73 24.20
N ASP A 422 -12.14 -34.63 25.17
CA ASP A 422 -13.43 -35.30 25.40
C ASP A 422 -14.12 -34.85 26.72
N GLU A 423 -13.52 -33.92 27.44
CA GLU A 423 -14.03 -33.36 28.68
C GLU A 423 -14.40 -31.87 28.50
N PRO A 424 -15.63 -31.46 28.82
CA PRO A 424 -16.03 -30.07 28.80
C PRO A 424 -15.26 -29.25 29.82
N GLY A 425 -14.69 -28.12 29.39
CA GLY A 425 -13.95 -27.20 30.23
C GLY A 425 -13.78 -25.86 29.56
N VAL A 426 -13.13 -24.93 30.25
CA VAL A 426 -12.76 -23.63 29.72
C VAL A 426 -11.30 -23.32 30.03
N PHE A 427 -10.60 -22.78 29.05
CA PHE A 427 -9.40 -22.01 29.25
C PHE A 427 -9.72 -20.55 28.89
N PHE A 428 -9.51 -19.65 29.82
CA PHE A 428 -9.66 -18.21 29.60
C PHE A 428 -8.37 -17.50 30.03
N GLY A 429 -7.70 -16.87 29.07
CA GLY A 429 -6.44 -16.17 29.31
C GLY A 429 -6.46 -14.74 28.76
N VAL A 430 -5.73 -13.85 29.45
CA VAL A 430 -5.50 -12.46 29.06
C VAL A 430 -4.00 -12.21 29.04
N SER A 431 -3.48 -11.72 27.92
CA SER A 431 -2.06 -11.47 27.70
C SER A 431 -1.85 -10.23 26.86
N ASP A 432 -1.03 -9.30 27.35
CA ASP A 432 -0.61 -8.12 26.61
C ASP A 432 0.26 -8.50 25.39
N GLU A 433 1.00 -9.59 25.46
CA GLU A 433 1.86 -10.06 24.36
C GLU A 433 1.05 -10.66 23.22
N VAL A 434 0.07 -11.53 23.55
CA VAL A 434 -0.84 -12.09 22.55
C VAL A 434 -1.70 -10.99 21.94
N ALA A 435 -2.14 -10.02 22.74
CA ALA A 435 -2.86 -8.85 22.24
C ALA A 435 -1.99 -8.02 21.26
N LYS A 436 -0.69 -7.88 21.52
CA LYS A 436 0.26 -7.22 20.60
C LYS A 436 0.38 -7.97 19.27
N LEU A 437 0.55 -9.28 19.32
CA LEU A 437 0.62 -10.14 18.13
C LEU A 437 -0.68 -10.14 17.33
N ALA A 438 -1.82 -10.05 18.01
CA ALA A 438 -3.15 -10.03 17.38
C ALA A 438 -3.60 -8.63 16.91
N GLY A 439 -2.80 -7.57 17.08
CA GLY A 439 -3.15 -6.20 16.66
C GLY A 439 -4.24 -5.52 17.52
N TYR A 440 -4.61 -6.08 18.68
CA TYR A 440 -5.71 -5.59 19.54
C TYR A 440 -5.29 -4.61 20.64
N ILE A 441 -4.03 -4.21 20.72
CA ILE A 441 -3.54 -3.34 21.81
C ILE A 441 -4.23 -1.98 21.86
N GLN A 442 -4.62 -1.42 20.75
CA GLN A 442 -5.29 -0.12 20.72
C GLN A 442 -6.69 -0.14 21.33
N LEU A 443 -7.35 -1.28 21.41
CA LEU A 443 -8.67 -1.41 22.05
C LEU A 443 -8.57 -1.40 23.57
N LEU A 444 -7.53 -1.97 24.18
CA LEU A 444 -7.34 -2.02 25.63
C LEU A 444 -6.90 -0.69 26.24
N ASP A 445 -6.13 0.12 25.52
CA ASP A 445 -5.74 1.46 25.96
C ASP A 445 -6.87 2.50 25.85
N TYR A 446 -7.91 2.23 25.04
CA TYR A 446 -9.06 3.12 24.87
C TYR A 446 -10.12 2.95 26.00
N TYR A 447 -10.11 1.82 26.72
CA TYR A 447 -11.06 1.50 27.79
C TYR A 447 -10.45 1.58 29.21
N LYS A 448 -9.22 2.12 29.34
CA LYS A 448 -8.66 2.60 30.60
C LYS A 448 -9.01 4.09 30.80
#